data_944054c2d917efac1a87e5d762a0e109
#
_entry.id   944054c2d917efac1a87e5d762a0e109
#
_cell.length_a   1.000
_cell.length_b   1.000
_cell.length_c   1.000
_cell.angle_alpha   90.00
_cell.angle_beta   90.00
_cell.angle_gamma   90.00
#
_symmetry.space_group_name_H-M   'P 1'
#
loop_
_entity.id
_entity.type
_entity.pdbx_description
1 polymer ?
#
loop_
_entity_poly.entity_id
_entity_poly.type
_entity_poly.pdbx_seq_one_letter_code
_entity_poly.pdbx_strand_id
1 'polypeptide(L)'
;MATAKLQTTSFDIKRSVLNAFLINEEANQLLLKNLLPAAWDAAPPTGKGRTIAGIAAHMHNVRLMWLAAADKGAKLPAKLDGEKVSPEEVAESLTKSAAAIGKLIEKGLRDPAGRVPNFKPEVVSFVGYLIAHDAHHRGQISMLARQLGHSVPSKISFGLWEWGTLAKGGGIS
;
A
#
# COMPACT_ATOMS: atom_id res chain seq x y z
N MET A 1 11.92 48.17 -2.05
CA MET A 1 10.91 47.10 -2.19
C MET A 1 11.61 45.87 -2.75
N ALA A 2 11.80 44.86 -1.93
CA ALA A 2 12.46 43.60 -2.35
C ALA A 2 11.41 42.70 -3.03
N THR A 3 11.58 42.47 -4.33
CA THR A 3 10.78 41.50 -5.09
C THR A 3 11.15 40.09 -4.65
N ALA A 4 10.25 39.45 -3.88
CA ALA A 4 10.36 38.02 -3.55
C ALA A 4 10.31 37.25 -4.87
N LYS A 5 11.44 36.64 -5.27
CA LYS A 5 11.48 35.64 -6.34
C LYS A 5 10.63 34.46 -5.92
N LEU A 6 9.48 34.25 -6.55
CA LEU A 6 8.79 32.95 -6.50
C LEU A 6 9.78 31.88 -6.99
N GLN A 7 10.25 31.05 -6.10
CA GLN A 7 10.93 29.80 -6.48
C GLN A 7 9.87 28.91 -7.09
N THR A 8 9.82 28.84 -8.41
CA THR A 8 9.09 27.78 -9.13
C THR A 8 9.81 26.47 -8.84
N THR A 9 9.28 25.68 -7.90
CA THR A 9 9.76 24.31 -7.70
C THR A 9 9.49 23.53 -8.99
N SER A 10 10.55 23.11 -9.69
CA SER A 10 10.42 22.29 -10.89
C SER A 10 9.75 20.96 -10.53
N PHE A 11 8.88 20.46 -11.44
CA PHE A 11 8.24 19.16 -11.28
C PHE A 11 9.31 18.05 -11.25
N ASP A 12 9.31 17.23 -10.17
CA ASP A 12 10.20 16.10 -10.00
C ASP A 12 9.42 14.79 -10.20
N ILE A 13 9.60 14.18 -11.36
CA ILE A 13 8.93 12.93 -11.73
C ILE A 13 9.31 11.78 -10.78
N LYS A 14 10.57 11.70 -10.31
CA LYS A 14 11.02 10.63 -9.41
C LYS A 14 10.31 10.72 -8.07
N ARG A 15 10.24 11.92 -7.51
CA ARG A 15 9.49 12.21 -6.30
C ARG A 15 8.00 11.89 -6.50
N SER A 16 7.42 12.28 -7.63
CA SER A 16 6.00 12.06 -7.93
C SER A 16 5.65 10.58 -8.03
N VAL A 17 6.51 9.76 -8.65
CA VAL A 17 6.32 8.31 -8.74
C VAL A 17 6.36 7.66 -7.35
N LEU A 18 7.32 8.03 -6.50
CA LEU A 18 7.38 7.53 -5.13
C LEU A 18 6.14 7.96 -4.32
N ASN A 19 5.74 9.23 -4.46
CA ASN A 19 4.57 9.76 -3.76
C ASN A 19 3.29 9.02 -4.16
N ALA A 20 3.11 8.63 -5.43
CA ALA A 20 1.95 7.85 -5.85
C ALA A 20 1.86 6.52 -5.08
N PHE A 21 2.98 5.83 -4.86
CA PHE A 21 3.01 4.62 -4.03
C PHE A 21 2.69 4.90 -2.56
N LEU A 22 3.23 5.99 -1.99
CA LEU A 22 2.99 6.35 -0.59
C LEU A 22 1.52 6.75 -0.35
N ILE A 23 0.91 7.50 -1.27
CA ILE A 23 -0.52 7.81 -1.24
C ILE A 23 -1.37 6.54 -1.28
N ASN A 24 -0.98 5.56 -2.11
CA ASN A 24 -1.65 4.26 -2.14
C ASN A 24 -1.54 3.52 -0.80
N GLU A 25 -0.40 3.64 -0.10
CA GLU A 25 -0.25 3.09 1.25
C GLU A 25 -1.17 3.79 2.26
N GLU A 26 -1.29 5.12 2.22
CA GLU A 26 -2.24 5.85 3.07
C GLU A 26 -3.69 5.41 2.83
N ALA A 27 -4.06 5.09 1.59
CA ALA A 27 -5.37 4.51 1.29
C ALA A 27 -5.56 3.12 1.93
N ASN A 28 -4.51 2.27 1.96
CA ASN A 28 -4.56 0.99 2.66
C ASN A 28 -4.79 1.20 4.17
N GLN A 29 -4.00 2.10 4.78
CA GLN A 29 -4.10 2.43 6.20
C GLN A 29 -5.48 3.01 6.56
N LEU A 30 -6.02 3.92 5.73
CA LEU A 30 -7.35 4.49 5.92
C LEU A 30 -8.43 3.41 5.93
N LEU A 31 -8.39 2.47 4.98
CA LEU A 31 -9.35 1.37 4.92
C LEU A 31 -9.26 0.49 6.17
N LEU A 32 -8.06 0.00 6.49
CA LEU A 32 -7.85 -0.96 7.58
C LEU A 32 -8.24 -0.41 8.95
N LYS A 33 -7.92 0.85 9.23
CA LYS A 33 -8.28 1.53 10.49
C LYS A 33 -9.79 1.75 10.67
N ASN A 34 -10.57 1.61 9.61
CA ASN A 34 -12.02 1.86 9.64
C ASN A 34 -12.85 0.61 9.34
N LEU A 35 -12.24 -0.57 9.38
CA LEU A 35 -12.96 -1.84 9.36
C LEU A 35 -13.53 -2.15 10.73
N LEU A 36 -14.74 -2.70 10.76
CA LEU A 36 -15.33 -3.18 12.01
C LEU A 36 -14.64 -4.47 12.46
N PRO A 37 -14.28 -4.60 13.74
CA PRO A 37 -13.62 -5.81 14.27
C PRO A 37 -14.38 -7.11 13.95
N ALA A 38 -15.72 -7.06 13.98
CA ALA A 38 -16.57 -8.23 13.70
C ALA A 38 -16.42 -8.76 12.25
N ALA A 39 -15.91 -7.97 11.31
CA ALA A 39 -15.66 -8.41 9.94
C ALA A 39 -14.28 -9.05 9.75
N TRP A 40 -13.35 -8.80 10.66
CA TRP A 40 -11.92 -9.08 10.46
C TRP A 40 -11.62 -10.57 10.23
N ASP A 41 -12.10 -11.44 11.16
CA ASP A 41 -11.87 -12.88 11.11
C ASP A 41 -13.09 -13.67 10.62
N ALA A 42 -14.15 -12.97 10.20
CA ALA A 42 -15.37 -13.63 9.77
C ALA A 42 -15.11 -14.46 8.50
N ALA A 43 -15.61 -15.68 8.49
CA ALA A 43 -15.54 -16.55 7.32
C ALA A 43 -16.30 -15.91 6.13
N PRO A 44 -15.77 -16.00 4.90
CA PRO A 44 -16.50 -15.55 3.71
C PRO A 44 -17.88 -16.23 3.63
N PRO A 45 -18.92 -15.54 3.10
CA PRO A 45 -20.29 -16.09 3.03
C PRO A 45 -20.41 -17.45 2.32
N THR A 46 -19.49 -17.74 1.41
CA THR A 46 -19.43 -19.02 0.68
C THR A 46 -18.71 -20.12 1.45
N GLY A 47 -18.14 -19.83 2.62
CA GLY A 47 -17.27 -20.71 3.38
C GLY A 47 -15.92 -21.02 2.70
N LYS A 48 -15.61 -20.34 1.58
CA LYS A 48 -14.36 -20.53 0.82
C LYS A 48 -13.70 -19.19 0.56
N GLY A 49 -12.36 -19.18 0.53
CA GLY A 49 -11.55 -17.98 0.28
C GLY A 49 -10.91 -17.43 1.55
N ARG A 50 -10.23 -16.31 1.42
CA ARG A 50 -9.56 -15.64 2.53
C ARG A 50 -10.54 -14.79 3.34
N THR A 51 -10.34 -14.72 4.64
CA THR A 51 -10.92 -13.67 5.50
C THR A 51 -10.33 -12.29 5.14
N ILE A 52 -10.87 -11.23 5.69
CA ILE A 52 -10.29 -9.88 5.55
C ILE A 52 -8.86 -9.85 6.12
N ALA A 53 -8.63 -10.46 7.28
CA ALA A 53 -7.30 -10.66 7.87
C ALA A 53 -6.34 -11.34 6.88
N GLY A 54 -6.78 -12.43 6.26
CA GLY A 54 -6.00 -13.18 5.27
C GLY A 54 -5.67 -12.38 4.00
N ILE A 55 -6.59 -11.52 3.54
CA ILE A 55 -6.34 -10.64 2.39
C ILE A 55 -5.34 -9.55 2.77
N ALA A 56 -5.50 -8.90 3.91
CA ALA A 56 -4.61 -7.84 4.36
C ALA A 56 -3.19 -8.34 4.66
N ALA A 57 -3.06 -9.52 5.30
CA ALA A 57 -1.76 -10.18 5.47
C ALA A 57 -1.09 -10.53 4.14
N HIS A 58 -1.87 -10.95 3.13
CA HIS A 58 -1.36 -11.24 1.79
C HIS A 58 -0.78 -9.99 1.12
N MET A 59 -1.39 -8.81 1.26
CA MET A 59 -0.84 -7.57 0.72
C MET A 59 0.57 -7.31 1.26
N HIS A 60 0.79 -7.46 2.56
CA HIS A 60 2.12 -7.36 3.17
C HIS A 60 3.07 -8.45 2.64
N ASN A 61 2.63 -9.70 2.63
CA ASN A 61 3.47 -10.84 2.25
C ASN A 61 3.94 -10.77 0.78
N VAL A 62 3.13 -10.20 -0.13
CA VAL A 62 3.55 -9.97 -1.53
C VAL A 62 4.66 -8.93 -1.61
N ARG A 63 4.63 -7.88 -0.79
CA ARG A 63 5.72 -6.91 -0.72
C ARG A 63 7.03 -7.58 -0.24
N LEU A 64 6.95 -8.48 0.76
CA LEU A 64 8.11 -9.25 1.20
C LEU A 64 8.66 -10.16 0.11
N MET A 65 7.79 -10.78 -0.70
CA MET A 65 8.19 -11.58 -1.85
C MET A 65 9.04 -10.76 -2.84
N TRP A 66 8.60 -9.55 -3.17
CA TRP A 66 9.36 -8.66 -4.07
C TRP A 66 10.67 -8.17 -3.47
N LEU A 67 10.70 -7.86 -2.17
CA LEU A 67 11.92 -7.47 -1.46
C LEU A 67 12.93 -8.61 -1.45
N ALA A 68 12.49 -9.85 -1.15
CA ALA A 68 13.33 -11.03 -1.19
C ALA A 68 13.86 -11.34 -2.60
N ALA A 69 13.01 -11.14 -3.62
CA ALA A 69 13.41 -11.31 -5.01
C ALA A 69 14.45 -10.26 -5.44
N ALA A 70 14.32 -9.03 -4.96
CA ALA A 70 15.24 -7.94 -5.30
C ALA A 70 16.60 -8.04 -4.59
N ASP A 71 16.62 -8.58 -3.36
CA ASP A 71 17.83 -8.76 -2.57
C ASP A 71 17.68 -9.99 -1.65
N LYS A 72 18.38 -11.06 -1.99
CA LYS A 72 18.37 -12.32 -1.22
C LYS A 72 19.00 -12.20 0.17
N GLY A 73 19.82 -11.18 0.40
CA GLY A 73 20.49 -10.92 1.68
C GLY A 73 19.74 -9.89 2.54
N ALA A 74 18.64 -9.33 2.07
CA ALA A 74 17.90 -8.31 2.80
C ALA A 74 17.30 -8.85 4.09
N LYS A 75 17.45 -8.10 5.19
CA LYS A 75 16.72 -8.35 6.43
C LYS A 75 15.29 -7.85 6.24
N LEU A 76 14.36 -8.79 6.08
CA LEU A 76 12.94 -8.49 5.83
C LEU A 76 12.14 -8.41 7.14
N PRO A 77 11.04 -7.63 7.16
CA PRO A 77 10.00 -7.78 8.18
C PRO A 77 9.46 -9.23 8.25
N ALA A 78 8.89 -9.60 9.38
CA ALA A 78 8.30 -10.93 9.55
C ALA A 78 7.10 -11.12 8.61
N LYS A 79 6.98 -12.32 8.06
CA LYS A 79 5.79 -12.74 7.31
C LYS A 79 4.60 -12.88 8.25
N LEU A 80 3.42 -12.47 7.82
CA LEU A 80 2.18 -12.56 8.59
C LEU A 80 1.43 -13.87 8.29
N ASP A 81 0.87 -14.46 9.36
CA ASP A 81 -0.11 -15.54 9.27
C ASP A 81 -1.52 -14.93 9.24
N GLY A 82 -2.17 -14.98 8.09
CA GLY A 82 -3.47 -14.35 7.89
C GLY A 82 -4.63 -14.95 8.71
N GLU A 83 -4.43 -16.08 9.40
CA GLU A 83 -5.44 -16.67 10.27
C GLU A 83 -5.33 -16.18 11.73
N LYS A 84 -4.21 -15.55 12.08
CA LYS A 84 -3.88 -15.21 13.48
C LYS A 84 -3.47 -13.76 13.70
N VAL A 85 -3.49 -12.94 12.67
CA VAL A 85 -2.98 -11.56 12.72
C VAL A 85 -4.06 -10.57 13.12
N SER A 86 -3.75 -9.62 14.00
CA SER A 86 -4.65 -8.52 14.37
C SER A 86 -4.63 -7.38 13.32
N PRO A 87 -5.65 -6.52 13.28
CA PRO A 87 -5.67 -5.32 12.43
C PRO A 87 -4.45 -4.42 12.66
N GLU A 88 -4.03 -4.24 13.92
CA GLU A 88 -2.91 -3.40 14.33
C GLU A 88 -1.58 -3.97 13.82
N GLU A 89 -1.38 -5.29 13.96
CA GLU A 89 -0.19 -5.97 13.45
C GLU A 89 -0.07 -5.87 11.94
N VAL A 90 -1.19 -5.99 11.21
CA VAL A 90 -1.19 -5.81 9.75
C VAL A 90 -0.87 -4.37 9.37
N ALA A 91 -1.49 -3.37 10.02
CA ALA A 91 -1.26 -1.96 9.73
C ALA A 91 0.21 -1.59 9.97
N GLU A 92 0.80 -2.04 11.08
CA GLU A 92 2.23 -1.83 11.38
C GLU A 92 3.14 -2.52 10.36
N SER A 93 2.83 -3.77 9.99
CA SER A 93 3.60 -4.57 9.05
C SER A 93 3.54 -3.98 7.63
N LEU A 94 2.38 -3.49 7.19
CA LEU A 94 2.23 -2.78 5.91
C LEU A 94 3.07 -1.50 5.90
N THR A 95 3.08 -0.72 6.97
CA THR A 95 3.94 0.47 7.10
C THR A 95 5.42 0.10 6.96
N LYS A 96 5.87 -0.96 7.65
CA LYS A 96 7.27 -1.43 7.57
C LYS A 96 7.64 -1.91 6.17
N SER A 97 6.78 -2.70 5.55
CA SER A 97 7.02 -3.19 4.18
C SER A 97 6.91 -2.08 3.13
N ALA A 98 6.03 -1.09 3.33
CA ALA A 98 5.96 0.08 2.45
C ALA A 98 7.24 0.91 2.49
N ALA A 99 7.80 1.14 3.69
CA ALA A 99 9.08 1.83 3.83
C ALA A 99 10.23 1.09 3.10
N ALA A 100 10.26 -0.25 3.18
CA ALA A 100 11.26 -1.06 2.48
C ALA A 100 11.05 -1.05 0.95
N ILE A 101 9.81 -1.15 0.48
CA ILE A 101 9.46 -1.03 -0.95
C ILE A 101 9.80 0.37 -1.45
N GLY A 102 9.52 1.42 -0.67
CA GLY A 102 9.90 2.80 -1.04
C GLY A 102 11.40 2.93 -1.35
N LYS A 103 12.27 2.33 -0.52
CA LYS A 103 13.72 2.29 -0.77
C LYS A 103 14.07 1.51 -2.06
N LEU A 104 13.34 0.42 -2.35
CA LEU A 104 13.53 -0.33 -3.60
C LEU A 104 13.10 0.50 -4.81
N ILE A 105 11.98 1.21 -4.73
CA ILE A 105 11.52 2.15 -5.77
C ILE A 105 12.55 3.26 -5.98
N GLU A 106 13.05 3.90 -4.93
CA GLU A 106 14.09 4.92 -5.03
C GLU A 106 15.37 4.40 -5.70
N LYS A 107 15.77 3.17 -5.38
CA LYS A 107 16.91 2.52 -6.03
C LYS A 107 16.67 2.35 -7.52
N GLY A 108 15.49 1.87 -7.93
CA GLY A 108 15.09 1.76 -9.33
C GLY A 108 15.02 3.10 -10.05
N LEU A 109 14.52 4.16 -9.40
CA LEU A 109 14.47 5.52 -9.96
C LEU A 109 15.86 6.16 -10.11
N ARG A 110 16.88 5.68 -9.39
CA ARG A 110 18.29 6.10 -9.57
C ARG A 110 19.02 5.26 -10.61
N ASP A 111 18.56 4.06 -10.92
CA ASP A 111 19.15 3.23 -11.99
C ASP A 111 18.89 3.86 -13.35
N PRO A 112 19.91 4.06 -14.22
CA PRO A 112 19.73 4.70 -15.52
C PRO A 112 18.75 3.97 -16.46
N ALA A 113 18.58 2.65 -16.28
CA ALA A 113 17.62 1.84 -17.04
C ALA A 113 16.32 1.58 -16.26
N GLY A 114 16.15 2.21 -15.09
CA GLY A 114 14.95 2.04 -14.26
C GLY A 114 14.75 0.64 -13.71
N ARG A 115 15.81 -0.17 -13.55
CA ARG A 115 15.68 -1.60 -13.23
C ARG A 115 15.24 -1.84 -11.80
N VAL A 116 14.29 -2.76 -11.66
CA VAL A 116 13.94 -3.41 -10.40
C VAL A 116 14.33 -4.90 -10.51
N PRO A 117 15.21 -5.43 -9.64
CA PRO A 117 15.67 -6.82 -9.77
C PRO A 117 14.50 -7.81 -9.78
N ASN A 118 14.56 -8.76 -10.72
CA ASN A 118 13.53 -9.80 -10.95
C ASN A 118 12.13 -9.30 -11.36
N PHE A 119 11.97 -8.01 -11.65
CA PHE A 119 10.79 -7.46 -12.31
C PHE A 119 11.19 -7.02 -13.73
N LYS A 120 10.59 -7.60 -14.77
CA LYS A 120 11.03 -7.38 -16.18
C LYS A 120 10.82 -5.95 -16.68
N PRO A 121 9.62 -5.34 -16.49
CA PRO A 121 9.44 -3.91 -16.78
C PRO A 121 10.28 -3.03 -15.85
N GLU A 122 10.32 -1.74 -16.14
CA GLU A 122 11.02 -0.72 -15.36
C GLU A 122 10.24 -0.31 -14.08
N VAL A 123 10.84 0.53 -13.25
CA VAL A 123 10.35 0.93 -11.91
C VAL A 123 8.99 1.61 -11.91
N VAL A 124 8.63 2.36 -12.96
CA VAL A 124 7.30 3.02 -13.03
C VAL A 124 6.20 1.96 -13.16
N SER A 125 6.44 0.95 -14.00
CA SER A 125 5.54 -0.20 -14.13
C SER A 125 5.49 -1.04 -12.84
N PHE A 126 6.58 -1.15 -12.10
CA PHE A 126 6.60 -1.80 -10.79
C PHE A 126 5.71 -1.07 -9.79
N VAL A 127 5.77 0.26 -9.73
CA VAL A 127 4.87 1.08 -8.89
C VAL A 127 3.42 0.89 -9.34
N GLY A 128 3.14 0.95 -10.63
CA GLY A 128 1.81 0.68 -11.18
C GLY A 128 1.26 -0.70 -10.78
N TYR A 129 2.10 -1.73 -10.86
CA TYR A 129 1.76 -3.09 -10.41
C TYR A 129 1.40 -3.13 -8.91
N LEU A 130 2.20 -2.51 -8.05
CA LEU A 130 1.94 -2.48 -6.60
C LEU A 130 0.63 -1.75 -6.28
N ILE A 131 0.37 -0.61 -6.92
CA ILE A 131 -0.87 0.14 -6.74
C ILE A 131 -2.08 -0.69 -7.22
N ALA A 132 -1.98 -1.33 -8.39
CA ALA A 132 -3.06 -2.16 -8.93
C ALA A 132 -3.34 -3.38 -8.03
N HIS A 133 -2.30 -4.04 -7.52
CA HIS A 133 -2.41 -5.16 -6.59
C HIS A 133 -3.11 -4.74 -5.29
N ASP A 134 -2.68 -3.65 -4.68
CA ASP A 134 -3.29 -3.15 -3.45
C ASP A 134 -4.74 -2.69 -3.69
N ALA A 135 -5.02 -2.00 -4.81
CA ALA A 135 -6.37 -1.56 -5.17
C ALA A 135 -7.32 -2.75 -5.37
N HIS A 136 -6.84 -3.83 -6.03
CA HIS A 136 -7.59 -5.08 -6.16
C HIS A 136 -7.99 -5.64 -4.78
N HIS A 137 -7.05 -5.72 -3.86
CA HIS A 137 -7.29 -6.25 -2.53
C HIS A 137 -8.14 -5.32 -1.65
N ARG A 138 -8.00 -3.99 -1.75
CA ARG A 138 -8.93 -3.04 -1.11
C ARG A 138 -10.37 -3.24 -1.58
N GLY A 139 -10.55 -3.49 -2.88
CA GLY A 139 -11.87 -3.82 -3.45
C GLY A 139 -12.44 -5.11 -2.86
N GLN A 140 -11.63 -6.17 -2.74
CA GLN A 140 -12.03 -7.43 -2.11
C GLN A 140 -12.41 -7.25 -0.65
N ILE A 141 -11.60 -6.54 0.14
CA ILE A 141 -11.87 -6.25 1.56
C ILE A 141 -13.19 -5.49 1.71
N SER A 142 -13.38 -4.41 0.95
CA SER A 142 -14.61 -3.59 1.02
C SER A 142 -15.86 -4.38 0.61
N MET A 143 -15.74 -5.21 -0.43
CA MET A 143 -16.85 -6.08 -0.88
C MET A 143 -17.18 -7.12 0.18
N LEU A 144 -16.17 -7.81 0.73
CA LEU A 144 -16.35 -8.85 1.73
C LEU A 144 -16.95 -8.27 3.01
N ALA A 145 -16.46 -7.13 3.50
CA ALA A 145 -17.02 -6.44 4.65
C ALA A 145 -18.52 -6.13 4.44
N ARG A 146 -18.91 -5.65 3.25
CA ARG A 146 -20.31 -5.40 2.90
C ARG A 146 -21.14 -6.68 2.89
N GLN A 147 -20.63 -7.77 2.32
CA GLN A 147 -21.32 -9.06 2.26
C GLN A 147 -21.53 -9.67 3.65
N LEU A 148 -20.65 -9.38 4.58
CA LEU A 148 -20.74 -9.78 5.99
C LEU A 148 -21.67 -8.87 6.83
N GLY A 149 -22.29 -7.85 6.23
CA GLY A 149 -23.15 -6.89 6.94
C GLY A 149 -22.38 -5.75 7.66
N HIS A 150 -21.07 -5.63 7.41
CA HIS A 150 -20.17 -4.67 8.06
C HIS A 150 -19.59 -3.66 7.06
N SER A 151 -20.44 -3.04 6.24
CA SER A 151 -20.01 -2.10 5.21
C SER A 151 -19.09 -1.00 5.76
N VAL A 152 -18.04 -0.71 5.02
CA VAL A 152 -17.17 0.45 5.29
C VAL A 152 -18.03 1.73 5.17
N PRO A 153 -17.92 2.69 6.12
CA PRO A 153 -18.67 3.95 6.03
C PRO A 153 -18.44 4.70 4.72
N SER A 154 -19.49 5.30 4.15
CA SER A 154 -19.39 6.03 2.87
C SER A 154 -18.30 7.08 2.86
N LYS A 155 -18.12 7.84 3.96
CA LYS A 155 -17.04 8.83 4.12
C LYS A 155 -15.66 8.21 3.89
N ILE A 156 -15.42 7.00 4.41
CA ILE A 156 -14.16 6.28 4.23
C ILE A 156 -14.02 5.78 2.79
N SER A 157 -15.09 5.19 2.24
CA SER A 157 -15.08 4.71 0.85
C SER A 157 -14.76 5.83 -0.16
N PHE A 158 -15.30 7.04 0.03
CA PHE A 158 -14.95 8.21 -0.78
C PHE A 158 -13.54 8.73 -0.46
N GLY A 159 -13.13 8.70 0.81
CA GLY A 159 -11.79 9.12 1.26
C GLY A 159 -10.65 8.36 0.58
N LEU A 160 -10.87 7.11 0.15
CA LEU A 160 -9.88 6.32 -0.61
C LEU A 160 -9.52 6.96 -1.98
N TRP A 161 -10.34 7.85 -2.49
CA TRP A 161 -10.14 8.57 -3.76
C TRP A 161 -9.63 10.00 -3.58
N GLU A 162 -9.61 10.49 -2.35
CA GLU A 162 -9.16 11.85 -2.03
C GLU A 162 -7.63 11.92 -1.93
N TRP A 163 -6.93 11.64 -3.02
CA TRP A 163 -5.47 11.55 -3.06
C TRP A 163 -4.77 12.83 -2.59
N GLY A 164 -5.36 14.00 -2.84
CA GLY A 164 -4.84 15.27 -2.33
C GLY A 164 -4.89 15.39 -0.79
N THR A 165 -5.84 14.72 -0.15
CA THR A 165 -5.95 14.62 1.31
C THR A 165 -5.00 13.56 1.85
N LEU A 166 -4.95 12.38 1.22
CA LEU A 166 -4.06 11.28 1.60
C LEU A 166 -2.58 11.69 1.52
N ALA A 167 -2.20 12.47 0.51
CA ALA A 167 -0.84 12.98 0.34
C ALA A 167 -0.35 13.82 1.53
N LYS A 168 -1.25 14.49 2.27
CA LYS A 168 -0.92 15.31 3.44
C LYS A 168 -0.71 14.46 4.71
N GLY A 169 -1.35 13.30 4.80
CA GLY A 169 -1.24 12.38 5.93
C GLY A 169 0.09 11.62 5.98
N GLY A 170 0.68 11.34 4.83
CA GLY A 170 1.90 10.54 4.69
C GLY A 170 3.22 11.30 4.93
N GLY A 171 3.19 12.50 5.50
CA GLY A 171 4.43 13.26 5.78
C GLY A 171 5.19 13.68 4.52
N ILE A 172 4.52 13.76 3.39
CA ILE A 172 5.07 14.19 2.11
C ILE A 172 4.83 15.70 1.99
N SER A 173 5.60 16.47 2.75
CA SER A 173 5.69 17.92 2.62
C SER A 173 6.83 18.31 1.68
#